data_b45ba2fb753f69997f67d0ad7c186623
#
_entry.id   b45ba2fb753f69997f67d0ad7c186623
#
_cell.length_a   1.000
_cell.length_b   1.000
_cell.length_c   1.000
_cell.angle_alpha   90.00
_cell.angle_beta   90.00
_cell.angle_gamma   90.00
#
_symmetry.space_group_name_H-M   'P 1'
#
loop_
_entity.id
_entity.type
_entity.pdbx_description
1 polymer ?
#
loop_
_entity_poly.entity_id
_entity_poly.type
_entity_poly.pdbx_seq_one_letter_code
_entity_poly.pdbx_strand_id
1 'polypeptide(L)'
;EVVEKLIPDEQQLIEATLKELCDQENCDLILTTGGTGPSRRDVTPEATLAVATRTLPGFGEQMRAVSLAFVPTAILSRQVGVLREIKDHAALIINLPGQPKAIAETLEGIPSKGIHGIFAAVPYCIDLIGGPAIETRPNVVKAFRPKSAPQPHVIDAKIIEPKEGKADSTIIMLHGLGSDGSDFEHFREELAACGAPVEQARLILPTAPERAIAANKGFLMRGWFDLLDTDGIGASDEPALIESARIAERLIALEETN
;
A
#
# COMPACT_ATOMS: atom_id res chain seq x y z
N GLU A 1 -7.18 -8.41 0.61
CA GLU A 1 -7.27 -9.90 0.66
C GLU A 1 -6.10 -10.44 1.47
N VAL A 2 -6.27 -11.58 2.16
CA VAL A 2 -5.21 -12.26 2.93
C VAL A 2 -4.98 -13.63 2.32
N VAL A 3 -3.73 -13.89 1.94
CA VAL A 3 -3.28 -15.21 1.46
C VAL A 3 -2.47 -15.87 2.56
N GLU A 4 -2.77 -17.11 2.91
CA GLU A 4 -2.07 -17.87 3.95
C GLU A 4 -1.48 -19.15 3.36
N LYS A 5 -0.19 -19.41 3.63
CA LYS A 5 0.52 -20.63 3.20
C LYS A 5 1.30 -21.24 4.36
N LEU A 6 1.08 -22.52 4.59
CA LEU A 6 1.84 -23.32 5.54
C LEU A 6 2.82 -24.22 4.77
N ILE A 7 4.12 -24.03 5.00
CA ILE A 7 5.18 -24.74 4.28
C ILE A 7 6.23 -25.28 5.26
N PRO A 8 6.96 -26.35 4.92
CA PRO A 8 8.07 -26.85 5.72
C PRO A 8 9.29 -25.91 5.68
N ASP A 9 10.18 -26.02 6.69
CA ASP A 9 11.42 -25.26 6.81
C ASP A 9 12.49 -25.75 5.79
N GLU A 10 12.20 -25.61 4.50
CA GLU A 10 13.09 -25.93 3.39
C GLU A 10 13.40 -24.66 2.59
N GLN A 11 14.68 -24.27 2.54
CA GLN A 11 15.10 -22.99 1.97
C GLN A 11 14.57 -22.78 0.56
N GLN A 12 14.71 -23.74 -0.35
CA GLN A 12 14.26 -23.61 -1.75
C GLN A 12 12.74 -23.44 -1.86
N LEU A 13 11.98 -24.12 -0.98
CA LEU A 13 10.54 -24.00 -0.98
C LEU A 13 10.09 -22.64 -0.43
N ILE A 14 10.75 -22.15 0.61
CA ILE A 14 10.50 -20.79 1.15
C ILE A 14 10.80 -19.75 0.07
N GLU A 15 11.94 -19.84 -0.63
CA GLU A 15 12.29 -18.94 -1.73
C GLU A 15 11.24 -18.94 -2.85
N ALA A 16 10.80 -20.12 -3.27
CA ALA A 16 9.78 -20.28 -4.32
C ALA A 16 8.44 -19.67 -3.89
N THR A 17 8.03 -19.91 -2.64
CA THR A 17 6.78 -19.35 -2.09
C THR A 17 6.83 -17.85 -1.95
N LEU A 18 7.94 -17.27 -1.49
CA LEU A 18 8.10 -15.81 -1.40
C LEU A 18 8.05 -15.14 -2.77
N LYS A 19 8.65 -15.77 -3.79
CA LYS A 19 8.56 -15.30 -5.18
C LYS A 19 7.13 -15.40 -5.71
N GLU A 20 6.45 -16.51 -5.47
CA GLU A 20 5.05 -16.69 -5.88
C GLU A 20 4.15 -15.60 -5.28
N LEU A 21 4.24 -15.39 -3.95
CA LEU A 21 3.43 -14.38 -3.26
C LEU A 21 3.69 -12.95 -3.76
N CYS A 22 4.95 -12.60 -4.04
CA CYS A 22 5.29 -11.29 -4.58
C CYS A 22 4.97 -11.16 -6.08
N ASP A 23 5.44 -12.13 -6.88
CA ASP A 23 5.55 -11.97 -8.34
C ASP A 23 4.26 -12.39 -9.07
N GLN A 24 3.41 -13.21 -8.46
CA GLN A 24 2.18 -13.76 -9.06
C GLN A 24 0.93 -13.32 -8.30
N GLU A 25 0.94 -13.39 -6.96
CA GLU A 25 -0.18 -13.01 -6.12
C GLU A 25 -0.20 -11.49 -5.80
N ASN A 26 0.84 -10.75 -6.19
CA ASN A 26 1.00 -9.32 -5.97
C ASN A 26 0.80 -8.88 -4.50
N CYS A 27 1.28 -9.68 -3.55
CA CYS A 27 1.23 -9.33 -2.14
C CYS A 27 2.16 -8.15 -1.83
N ASP A 28 1.64 -7.05 -1.32
CA ASP A 28 2.42 -5.86 -0.93
C ASP A 28 3.19 -6.05 0.37
N LEU A 29 2.66 -6.87 1.28
CA LEU A 29 3.26 -7.22 2.57
C LEU A 29 3.25 -8.73 2.76
N ILE A 30 4.44 -9.30 2.96
CA ILE A 30 4.61 -10.72 3.25
C ILE A 30 5.24 -10.87 4.64
N LEU A 31 4.52 -11.53 5.53
CA LEU A 31 4.99 -11.83 6.88
C LEU A 31 5.25 -13.33 6.99
N THR A 32 6.47 -13.71 7.36
CA THR A 32 6.79 -15.10 7.70
C THR A 32 6.91 -15.25 9.21
N THR A 33 6.62 -16.42 9.74
CA THR A 33 6.82 -16.75 11.14
C THR A 33 7.50 -18.11 11.29
N GLY A 34 8.47 -18.19 12.19
CA GLY A 34 9.29 -19.39 12.41
C GLY A 34 10.61 -19.39 11.62
N GLY A 35 11.49 -20.35 11.90
CA GLY A 35 12.77 -20.57 11.22
C GLY A 35 13.78 -19.42 11.32
N THR A 36 13.70 -18.54 12.34
CA THR A 36 14.54 -17.34 12.48
C THR A 36 15.60 -17.42 13.58
N GLY A 37 15.75 -18.55 14.23
CA GLY A 37 16.75 -18.79 15.27
C GLY A 37 18.12 -19.23 14.71
N PRO A 38 19.07 -19.58 15.58
CA PRO A 38 20.43 -20.00 15.20
C PRO A 38 20.54 -21.51 14.88
N SER A 39 19.47 -22.27 14.92
CA SER A 39 19.48 -23.70 14.61
C SER A 39 19.81 -23.93 13.13
N ARG A 40 20.45 -25.05 12.81
CA ARG A 40 20.80 -25.40 11.41
C ARG A 40 19.59 -25.57 10.48
N ARG A 41 18.41 -25.88 11.04
CA ARG A 41 17.15 -25.99 10.28
C ARG A 41 16.45 -24.64 10.09
N ASP A 42 16.87 -23.61 10.84
CA ASP A 42 16.27 -22.28 10.74
C ASP A 42 16.89 -21.57 9.53
N VAL A 43 16.21 -21.60 8.40
CA VAL A 43 16.70 -21.11 7.09
C VAL A 43 15.85 -19.98 6.50
N THR A 44 14.84 -19.53 7.24
CA THR A 44 13.95 -18.46 6.77
C THR A 44 14.67 -17.16 6.42
N PRO A 45 15.63 -16.64 7.22
CA PRO A 45 16.38 -15.43 6.85
C PRO A 45 17.22 -15.60 5.59
N GLU A 46 17.86 -16.75 5.40
CA GLU A 46 18.64 -17.07 4.21
C GLU A 46 17.77 -17.10 2.96
N ALA A 47 16.62 -17.77 3.03
CA ALA A 47 15.66 -17.82 1.92
C ALA A 47 15.13 -16.42 1.59
N THR A 48 14.81 -15.61 2.61
CA THR A 48 14.32 -14.24 2.43
C THR A 48 15.38 -13.34 1.79
N LEU A 49 16.64 -13.45 2.23
CA LEU A 49 17.75 -12.69 1.64
C LEU A 49 18.03 -13.12 0.20
N ALA A 50 17.87 -14.40 -0.13
CA ALA A 50 18.09 -14.91 -1.49
C ALA A 50 17.08 -14.37 -2.52
N VAL A 51 15.89 -13.94 -2.10
CA VAL A 51 14.87 -13.36 -2.98
C VAL A 51 14.83 -11.84 -2.93
N ALA A 52 15.60 -11.22 -2.05
CA ALA A 52 15.60 -9.78 -1.82
C ALA A 52 16.27 -9.01 -2.97
N THR A 53 15.69 -7.88 -3.34
CA THR A 53 16.35 -6.86 -4.19
C THR A 53 17.06 -5.81 -3.34
N ARG A 54 16.49 -5.48 -2.18
CA ARG A 54 17.10 -4.57 -1.18
C ARG A 54 16.87 -5.09 0.24
N THR A 55 17.81 -4.80 1.14
CA THR A 55 17.67 -5.12 2.56
C THR A 55 17.27 -3.88 3.36
N LEU A 56 16.42 -4.07 4.36
CA LEU A 56 15.97 -3.05 5.31
C LEU A 56 16.38 -3.47 6.74
N PRO A 57 17.66 -3.31 7.12
CA PRO A 57 18.21 -3.84 8.38
C PRO A 57 17.50 -3.26 9.62
N GLY A 58 16.97 -2.02 9.53
CA GLY A 58 16.22 -1.38 10.61
C GLY A 58 15.03 -2.18 11.12
N PHE A 59 14.35 -2.97 10.27
CA PHE A 59 13.29 -3.87 10.74
C PHE A 59 13.84 -4.95 11.69
N GLY A 60 14.94 -5.62 11.32
CA GLY A 60 15.57 -6.62 12.17
C GLY A 60 16.10 -6.02 13.48
N GLU A 61 16.70 -4.83 13.44
CA GLU A 61 17.17 -4.10 14.61
C GLU A 61 16.04 -3.75 15.55
N GLN A 62 14.93 -3.18 15.04
CA GLN A 62 13.77 -2.83 15.84
C GLN A 62 13.10 -4.04 16.47
N MET A 63 12.92 -5.13 15.72
CA MET A 63 12.35 -6.38 16.23
C MET A 63 13.20 -6.95 17.38
N ARG A 64 14.52 -6.95 17.24
CA ARG A 64 15.42 -7.36 18.31
C ARG A 64 15.37 -6.42 19.52
N ALA A 65 15.34 -5.11 19.30
CA ALA A 65 15.22 -4.12 20.38
C ALA A 65 13.96 -4.32 21.22
N VAL A 66 12.81 -4.54 20.57
CA VAL A 66 11.56 -4.87 21.25
C VAL A 66 11.70 -6.17 22.05
N SER A 67 12.19 -7.25 21.43
CA SER A 67 12.29 -8.57 22.07
C SER A 67 13.30 -8.60 23.22
N LEU A 68 14.42 -7.87 23.12
CA LEU A 68 15.43 -7.73 24.18
C LEU A 68 14.89 -7.06 25.44
N ALA A 69 13.81 -6.28 25.35
CA ALA A 69 13.16 -5.71 26.52
C ALA A 69 12.44 -6.77 27.40
N PHE A 70 12.24 -7.97 26.87
CA PHE A 70 11.59 -9.10 27.55
C PHE A 70 12.53 -10.25 27.87
N VAL A 71 13.40 -10.63 26.89
CA VAL A 71 14.26 -11.80 27.02
C VAL A 71 15.69 -11.54 26.48
N PRO A 72 16.76 -11.82 27.23
CA PRO A 72 18.13 -11.59 26.78
C PRO A 72 18.55 -12.42 25.57
N THR A 73 17.94 -13.58 25.36
CA THR A 73 18.23 -14.50 24.24
C THR A 73 17.71 -13.99 22.91
N ALA A 74 16.94 -12.90 22.88
CA ALA A 74 16.52 -12.25 21.64
C ALA A 74 17.69 -11.77 20.76
N ILE A 75 18.89 -11.62 21.33
CA ILE A 75 20.14 -11.35 20.59
C ILE A 75 20.47 -12.45 19.56
N LEU A 76 19.95 -13.66 19.74
CA LEU A 76 20.14 -14.79 18.82
C LEU A 76 19.20 -14.77 17.62
N SER A 77 18.22 -13.86 17.60
CA SER A 77 17.27 -13.73 16.49
C SER A 77 17.95 -13.17 15.24
N ARG A 78 17.73 -13.85 14.11
CA ARG A 78 18.27 -13.51 12.79
C ARG A 78 17.22 -12.91 11.85
N GLN A 79 16.13 -12.41 12.41
CA GLN A 79 15.04 -11.77 11.70
C GLN A 79 15.52 -10.65 10.78
N VAL A 80 14.99 -10.60 9.57
CA VAL A 80 15.29 -9.58 8.55
C VAL A 80 14.01 -8.95 8.01
N GLY A 81 14.16 -7.75 7.47
CA GLY A 81 13.18 -7.10 6.61
C GLY A 81 13.84 -6.77 5.28
N VAL A 82 13.16 -7.04 4.19
CA VAL A 82 13.68 -6.85 2.83
C VAL A 82 12.60 -6.33 1.90
N LEU A 83 13.02 -5.74 0.77
CA LEU A 83 12.16 -5.51 -0.37
C LEU A 83 12.46 -6.52 -1.47
N ARG A 84 11.41 -7.02 -2.12
CA ARG A 84 11.49 -7.70 -3.40
C ARG A 84 10.75 -6.85 -4.43
N GLU A 85 11.46 -6.43 -5.46
CA GLU A 85 10.94 -5.59 -6.52
C GLU A 85 10.96 -6.36 -7.83
N ILE A 86 9.87 -6.31 -8.56
CA ILE A 86 9.73 -6.71 -9.96
C ILE A 86 9.33 -5.48 -10.77
N LYS A 87 9.21 -5.62 -12.09
CA LYS A 87 9.02 -4.48 -12.99
C LYS A 87 7.94 -3.50 -12.54
N ASP A 88 6.77 -4.01 -12.13
CA ASP A 88 5.58 -3.19 -11.88
C ASP A 88 5.03 -3.33 -10.43
N HIS A 89 5.75 -4.06 -9.56
CA HIS A 89 5.32 -4.34 -8.19
C HIS A 89 6.51 -4.47 -7.23
N ALA A 90 6.29 -4.14 -5.96
CA ALA A 90 7.24 -4.36 -4.89
C ALA A 90 6.56 -4.86 -3.63
N ALA A 91 7.16 -5.84 -2.97
CA ALA A 91 6.71 -6.40 -1.71
C ALA A 91 7.67 -6.09 -0.58
N LEU A 92 7.13 -5.74 0.58
CA LEU A 92 7.86 -5.74 1.85
C LEU A 92 7.76 -7.13 2.48
N ILE A 93 8.89 -7.80 2.69
CA ILE A 93 8.95 -9.13 3.31
C ILE A 93 9.61 -8.99 4.68
N ILE A 94 8.96 -9.47 5.74
CA ILE A 94 9.47 -9.39 7.12
C ILE A 94 9.40 -10.76 7.78
N ASN A 95 10.51 -11.21 8.37
CA ASN A 95 10.53 -12.42 9.16
C ASN A 95 10.18 -12.10 10.62
N LEU A 96 9.08 -12.64 11.11
CA LEU A 96 8.61 -12.50 12.48
C LEU A 96 9.17 -13.61 13.40
N PRO A 97 9.19 -13.41 14.71
CA PRO A 97 9.55 -14.48 15.65
C PRO A 97 8.54 -15.62 15.58
N GLY A 98 8.99 -16.86 15.91
CA GLY A 98 8.12 -18.02 15.91
C GLY A 98 7.17 -18.13 17.12
N GLN A 99 7.36 -17.33 18.16
CA GLN A 99 6.50 -17.37 19.34
C GLN A 99 5.32 -16.39 19.24
N PRO A 100 4.06 -16.85 19.37
CA PRO A 100 2.89 -15.99 19.16
C PRO A 100 2.90 -14.70 20.00
N LYS A 101 3.30 -14.77 21.27
CA LYS A 101 3.41 -13.58 22.13
C LYS A 101 4.44 -12.59 21.58
N ALA A 102 5.60 -13.07 21.16
CA ALA A 102 6.66 -12.22 20.60
C ALA A 102 6.26 -11.60 19.26
N ILE A 103 5.36 -12.24 18.48
CA ILE A 103 4.80 -11.64 17.28
C ILE A 103 4.03 -10.36 17.62
N ALA A 104 3.05 -10.44 18.52
CA ALA A 104 2.27 -9.27 18.93
C ALA A 104 3.17 -8.15 19.47
N GLU A 105 4.09 -8.49 20.40
CA GLU A 105 5.04 -7.53 20.97
C GLU A 105 5.89 -6.85 19.89
N THR A 106 6.35 -7.59 18.90
CA THR A 106 7.17 -7.07 17.80
C THR A 106 6.39 -6.15 16.87
N LEU A 107 5.15 -6.52 16.54
CA LEU A 107 4.28 -5.74 15.68
C LEU A 107 3.83 -4.43 16.35
N GLU A 108 3.40 -4.51 17.60
CA GLU A 108 2.78 -3.43 18.35
C GLU A 108 3.79 -2.57 19.12
N GLY A 109 4.87 -3.18 19.61
CA GLY A 109 5.86 -2.52 20.46
C GLY A 109 5.50 -2.56 21.94
N ILE A 110 6.13 -1.65 22.71
CA ILE A 110 5.94 -1.50 24.15
C ILE A 110 5.61 -0.05 24.46
N PRO A 111 4.34 0.38 24.31
CA PRO A 111 3.94 1.77 24.52
C PRO A 111 4.33 2.33 25.88
N SER A 112 4.26 1.51 26.95
CA SER A 112 4.65 1.90 28.29
C SER A 112 6.13 2.25 28.47
N LYS A 113 7.00 1.82 27.53
CA LYS A 113 8.43 2.12 27.48
C LYS A 113 8.79 3.09 26.34
N GLY A 114 7.81 3.58 25.58
CA GLY A 114 8.05 4.41 24.40
C GLY A 114 8.75 3.66 23.25
N ILE A 115 8.69 2.33 23.23
CA ILE A 115 9.30 1.50 22.17
C ILE A 115 8.22 1.17 21.14
N HIS A 116 8.39 1.68 19.92
CA HIS A 116 7.46 1.42 18.83
C HIS A 116 7.66 0.01 18.25
N GLY A 117 6.56 -0.67 17.89
CA GLY A 117 6.61 -1.87 17.08
C GLY A 117 6.83 -1.54 15.60
N ILE A 118 7.12 -2.57 14.81
CA ILE A 118 7.41 -2.38 13.38
C ILE A 118 6.21 -1.88 12.59
N PHE A 119 4.98 -2.15 13.02
CA PHE A 119 3.77 -1.66 12.35
C PHE A 119 3.61 -0.14 12.43
N ALA A 120 4.37 0.54 13.27
CA ALA A 120 4.47 1.99 13.20
C ALA A 120 5.10 2.48 11.88
N ALA A 121 6.00 1.70 11.27
CA ALA A 121 6.74 2.06 10.06
C ALA A 121 6.25 1.33 8.79
N VAL A 122 5.61 0.16 8.92
CA VAL A 122 5.17 -0.67 7.77
C VAL A 122 4.28 0.12 6.80
N PRO A 123 3.23 0.86 7.23
CA PRO A 123 2.40 1.60 6.30
C PRO A 123 3.18 2.60 5.46
N TYR A 124 4.09 3.34 6.08
CA TYR A 124 4.92 4.29 5.36
C TYR A 124 5.91 3.61 4.40
N CYS A 125 6.44 2.45 4.75
CA CYS A 125 7.29 1.67 3.86
C CYS A 125 6.51 1.20 2.62
N ILE A 126 5.28 0.71 2.80
CA ILE A 126 4.39 0.31 1.70
C ILE A 126 4.06 1.51 0.79
N ASP A 127 3.77 2.70 1.37
CA ASP A 127 3.57 3.92 0.60
C ASP A 127 4.79 4.23 -0.29
N LEU A 128 6.02 4.12 0.27
CA LEU A 128 7.28 4.45 -0.43
C LEU A 128 7.58 3.49 -1.59
N ILE A 129 7.15 2.24 -1.52
CA ILE A 129 7.34 1.26 -2.59
C ILE A 129 6.17 1.24 -3.58
N GLY A 130 5.24 2.19 -3.46
CA GLY A 130 4.12 2.34 -4.37
C GLY A 130 2.96 1.36 -4.13
N GLY A 131 2.92 0.70 -2.98
CA GLY A 131 1.82 -0.17 -2.58
C GLY A 131 0.57 0.60 -2.15
N PRO A 132 -0.50 -0.10 -1.77
CA PRO A 132 -1.76 0.51 -1.36
C PRO A 132 -1.61 1.30 -0.05
N ALA A 133 -2.45 2.31 0.17
CA ALA A 133 -2.50 3.01 1.45
C ALA A 133 -3.02 2.06 2.53
N ILE A 134 -2.17 1.75 3.49
CA ILE A 134 -2.50 0.90 4.62
C ILE A 134 -2.71 1.78 5.85
N GLU A 135 -3.83 1.61 6.53
CA GLU A 135 -4.10 2.23 7.80
C GLU A 135 -4.02 1.23 8.95
N THR A 136 -3.40 1.63 10.04
CA THR A 136 -3.39 0.86 11.27
C THR A 136 -4.59 1.23 12.14
N ARG A 137 -4.98 0.35 13.06
CA ARG A 137 -5.93 0.69 14.10
C ARG A 137 -5.22 1.55 15.16
N PRO A 138 -5.54 2.86 15.30
CA PRO A 138 -4.77 3.79 16.15
C PRO A 138 -4.77 3.43 17.63
N ASN A 139 -5.77 2.65 18.09
CA ASN A 139 -5.86 2.13 19.45
C ASN A 139 -4.91 0.92 19.69
N VAL A 140 -4.36 0.33 18.65
CA VAL A 140 -3.38 -0.77 18.72
C VAL A 140 -1.99 -0.24 18.39
N VAL A 141 -1.79 0.26 17.17
CA VAL A 141 -0.54 0.88 16.73
C VAL A 141 -0.86 2.13 15.93
N LYS A 142 -0.24 3.24 16.29
CA LYS A 142 -0.32 4.45 15.48
C LYS A 142 0.80 4.45 14.44
N ALA A 143 0.43 4.36 13.18
CA ALA A 143 1.39 4.52 12.08
C ALA A 143 2.04 5.92 12.11
N PHE A 144 3.33 5.95 11.81
CA PHE A 144 4.09 7.19 11.70
C PHE A 144 4.43 7.45 10.24
N ARG A 145 4.06 8.64 9.77
CA ARG A 145 4.50 9.19 8.49
C ARG A 145 5.16 10.53 8.74
N PRO A 146 6.39 10.79 8.22
CA PRO A 146 7.01 12.11 8.32
C PRO A 146 6.10 13.20 7.72
N LYS A 147 6.13 14.40 8.27
CA LYS A 147 5.33 15.53 7.74
C LYS A 147 5.67 15.89 6.29
N SER A 148 6.90 15.58 5.86
CA SER A 148 7.39 15.72 4.48
C SER A 148 7.16 14.48 3.62
N ALA A 149 6.58 13.41 4.18
CA ALA A 149 6.24 12.24 3.39
C ALA A 149 5.22 12.64 2.32
N PRO A 150 5.28 12.04 1.11
CA PRO A 150 4.13 12.03 0.25
C PRO A 150 2.97 11.53 1.11
N GLN A 151 1.97 12.37 1.35
CA GLN A 151 0.77 11.92 2.04
C GLN A 151 0.25 10.75 1.21
N PRO A 152 -0.13 9.61 1.80
CA PRO A 152 -0.92 8.63 1.07
C PRO A 152 -2.04 9.47 0.49
N HIS A 153 -2.17 9.47 -0.82
CA HIS A 153 -3.12 10.35 -1.48
C HIS A 153 -4.48 10.05 -0.83
N VAL A 154 -4.85 10.90 0.14
CA VAL A 154 -6.25 11.00 0.57
C VAL A 154 -6.94 11.39 -0.73
N ILE A 155 -7.67 10.46 -1.30
CA ILE A 155 -8.40 10.72 -2.53
C ILE A 155 -9.40 11.79 -2.14
N ASP A 156 -9.06 13.04 -2.47
CA ASP A 156 -10.01 14.13 -2.36
C ASP A 156 -11.11 13.83 -3.37
N ALA A 157 -12.21 13.30 -2.90
CA ALA A 157 -13.31 12.90 -3.74
C ALA A 157 -14.62 13.42 -3.18
N LYS A 158 -15.39 14.09 -4.00
CA LYS A 158 -16.77 14.43 -3.68
C LYS A 158 -17.64 13.21 -3.94
N ILE A 159 -18.45 12.83 -2.95
CA ILE A 159 -19.39 11.73 -3.07
C ILE A 159 -20.80 12.30 -3.12
N ILE A 160 -21.56 11.91 -4.13
CA ILE A 160 -22.95 12.31 -4.28
C ILE A 160 -23.81 11.03 -4.20
N GLU A 161 -24.51 10.90 -3.09
CA GLU A 161 -25.43 9.79 -2.85
C GLU A 161 -26.69 9.88 -3.72
N PRO A 162 -27.40 8.77 -4.01
CA PRO A 162 -28.70 8.82 -4.64
C PRO A 162 -29.68 9.64 -3.79
N LYS A 163 -30.66 10.26 -4.45
CA LYS A 163 -31.66 11.11 -3.78
C LYS A 163 -32.57 10.34 -2.84
N GLU A 164 -32.79 9.06 -3.12
CA GLU A 164 -33.64 8.17 -2.33
C GLU A 164 -33.05 6.75 -2.32
N GLY A 165 -33.13 6.07 -1.18
CA GLY A 165 -32.76 4.68 -1.05
C GLY A 165 -31.24 4.43 -0.92
N LYS A 166 -30.84 3.19 -1.16
CA LYS A 166 -29.43 2.75 -1.19
C LYS A 166 -28.95 2.73 -2.65
N ALA A 167 -27.69 3.11 -2.88
CA ALA A 167 -27.07 3.00 -4.19
C ALA A 167 -27.10 1.54 -4.68
N ASP A 168 -27.46 1.32 -5.93
CA ASP A 168 -27.44 0.04 -6.62
C ASP A 168 -26.22 -0.08 -7.56
N SER A 169 -25.57 1.05 -7.81
CA SER A 169 -24.42 1.17 -8.70
C SER A 169 -23.55 2.36 -8.30
N THR A 170 -22.28 2.35 -8.70
CA THR A 170 -21.34 3.45 -8.48
C THR A 170 -20.72 3.89 -9.79
N ILE A 171 -20.67 5.19 -10.02
CA ILE A 171 -20.04 5.82 -11.17
C ILE A 171 -18.87 6.66 -10.65
N ILE A 172 -17.64 6.33 -11.07
CA ILE A 172 -16.42 7.09 -10.76
C ILE A 172 -16.06 7.92 -11.99
N MET A 173 -15.93 9.25 -11.81
CA MET A 173 -15.64 10.16 -12.92
C MET A 173 -14.37 10.94 -12.67
N LEU A 174 -13.42 10.80 -13.60
CA LEU A 174 -12.14 11.49 -13.57
C LEU A 174 -12.22 12.75 -14.43
N HIS A 175 -11.96 13.92 -13.83
CA HIS A 175 -12.00 15.20 -14.51
C HIS A 175 -10.82 15.41 -15.47
N GLY A 176 -10.90 16.39 -16.35
CA GLY A 176 -9.84 16.79 -17.28
C GLY A 176 -8.70 17.56 -16.61
N LEU A 177 -7.61 17.77 -17.37
CA LEU A 177 -6.45 18.52 -16.93
C LEU A 177 -6.84 19.94 -16.47
N GLY A 178 -6.35 20.33 -15.31
CA GLY A 178 -6.56 21.66 -14.71
C GLY A 178 -7.91 21.88 -14.04
N SER A 179 -8.77 20.88 -14.05
CA SER A 179 -10.08 20.90 -13.39
C SER A 179 -10.08 20.21 -12.03
N ASP A 180 -11.27 19.91 -11.49
CA ASP A 180 -11.49 19.14 -10.27
C ASP A 180 -12.82 18.37 -10.34
N GLY A 181 -13.11 17.58 -9.30
CA GLY A 181 -14.31 16.75 -9.26
C GLY A 181 -15.63 17.54 -9.32
N SER A 182 -15.63 18.85 -9.07
CA SER A 182 -16.84 19.67 -9.09
C SER A 182 -17.43 19.86 -10.50
N ASP A 183 -16.64 19.63 -11.55
CA ASP A 183 -17.12 19.70 -12.95
C ASP A 183 -18.29 18.76 -13.23
N PHE A 184 -18.40 17.68 -12.46
CA PHE A 184 -19.40 16.63 -12.67
C PHE A 184 -20.54 16.65 -11.64
N GLU A 185 -20.67 17.71 -10.83
CA GLU A 185 -21.70 17.76 -9.79
C GLU A 185 -23.14 17.64 -10.32
N HIS A 186 -23.37 18.15 -11.52
CA HIS A 186 -24.68 18.12 -12.19
C HIS A 186 -24.83 16.99 -13.21
N PHE A 187 -23.82 16.14 -13.33
CA PHE A 187 -23.78 15.13 -14.39
C PHE A 187 -24.86 14.07 -14.26
N ARG A 188 -25.35 13.80 -13.04
CA ARG A 188 -26.50 12.90 -12.84
C ARG A 188 -27.75 13.41 -13.54
N GLU A 189 -28.04 14.71 -13.41
CA GLU A 189 -29.20 15.35 -14.05
C GLU A 189 -29.06 15.33 -15.57
N GLU A 190 -27.86 15.54 -16.09
CA GLU A 190 -27.60 15.47 -17.53
C GLU A 190 -27.76 14.04 -18.07
N LEU A 191 -27.24 13.03 -17.39
CA LEU A 191 -27.39 11.63 -17.76
C LEU A 191 -28.88 11.19 -17.71
N ALA A 192 -29.57 11.58 -16.64
CA ALA A 192 -31.00 11.29 -16.51
C ALA A 192 -31.84 11.94 -17.63
N ALA A 193 -31.47 13.18 -18.01
CA ALA A 193 -32.12 13.87 -19.13
C ALA A 193 -31.90 13.16 -20.49
N CYS A 194 -30.78 12.42 -20.63
CA CYS A 194 -30.50 11.57 -21.78
C CYS A 194 -31.16 10.17 -21.67
N GLY A 195 -31.92 9.88 -20.61
CA GLY A 195 -32.60 8.61 -20.40
C GLY A 195 -31.74 7.51 -19.80
N ALA A 196 -30.55 7.85 -19.24
CA ALA A 196 -29.73 6.88 -18.54
C ALA A 196 -30.35 6.55 -17.16
N PRO A 197 -30.34 5.26 -16.73
CA PRO A 197 -30.92 4.85 -15.44
C PRO A 197 -29.92 5.09 -14.31
N VAL A 198 -29.61 6.36 -13.98
CA VAL A 198 -28.59 6.77 -13.00
C VAL A 198 -29.17 7.33 -11.70
N GLU A 199 -30.43 7.22 -11.49
CA GLU A 199 -31.13 7.82 -10.33
C GLU A 199 -30.67 7.19 -9.01
N GLN A 200 -30.38 5.90 -9.01
CA GLN A 200 -29.89 5.14 -7.86
C GLN A 200 -28.36 4.99 -7.84
N ALA A 201 -27.65 5.61 -8.77
CA ALA A 201 -26.19 5.55 -8.79
C ALA A 201 -25.57 6.50 -7.74
N ARG A 202 -24.56 6.00 -7.01
CA ARG A 202 -23.63 6.85 -6.26
C ARG A 202 -22.61 7.42 -7.24
N LEU A 203 -22.32 8.71 -7.17
CA LEU A 203 -21.24 9.33 -7.95
C LEU A 203 -20.03 9.59 -7.04
N ILE A 204 -18.86 9.18 -7.49
CA ILE A 204 -17.58 9.49 -6.85
C ILE A 204 -16.78 10.35 -7.83
N LEU A 205 -16.48 11.57 -7.42
CA LEU A 205 -15.85 12.60 -8.21
C LEU A 205 -14.50 12.95 -7.59
N PRO A 206 -13.45 12.15 -7.86
CA PRO A 206 -12.14 12.40 -7.28
C PRO A 206 -11.47 13.60 -7.93
N THR A 207 -10.66 14.30 -7.14
CA THR A 207 -9.83 15.43 -7.58
C THR A 207 -8.39 14.94 -7.75
N ALA A 208 -7.82 15.17 -8.94
CA ALA A 208 -6.45 14.81 -9.25
C ALA A 208 -5.44 15.61 -8.40
N PRO A 209 -4.27 15.04 -8.07
CA PRO A 209 -3.20 15.77 -7.40
C PRO A 209 -2.67 16.92 -8.27
N GLU A 210 -2.14 17.96 -7.62
CA GLU A 210 -1.39 19.01 -8.31
C GLU A 210 -0.02 18.50 -8.71
N ARG A 211 0.36 18.73 -9.96
CA ARG A 211 1.67 18.38 -10.52
C ARG A 211 2.13 19.40 -11.54
N ALA A 212 3.44 19.49 -11.76
CA ALA A 212 4.01 20.32 -12.80
C ALA A 212 3.69 19.68 -14.16
N ILE A 213 3.05 20.46 -15.06
CA ILE A 213 2.67 19.98 -16.40
C ILE A 213 3.66 20.52 -17.41
N ALA A 214 4.44 19.63 -18.04
CA ALA A 214 5.50 19.98 -18.98
C ALA A 214 4.96 20.74 -20.20
N ALA A 215 3.85 20.27 -20.78
CA ALA A 215 3.17 20.94 -21.88
C ALA A 215 2.71 22.39 -21.52
N ASN A 216 2.55 22.70 -20.24
CA ASN A 216 2.22 24.03 -19.74
C ASN A 216 3.42 24.71 -19.04
N LYS A 217 4.62 24.52 -19.56
CA LYS A 217 5.87 25.14 -19.09
C LYS A 217 6.18 24.87 -17.60
N GLY A 218 5.74 23.73 -17.07
CA GLY A 218 5.97 23.34 -15.69
C GLY A 218 5.07 24.03 -14.67
N PHE A 219 4.00 24.72 -15.07
CA PHE A 219 3.03 25.25 -14.12
C PHE A 219 2.32 24.13 -13.37
N LEU A 220 2.10 24.32 -12.07
CA LEU A 220 1.35 23.40 -11.23
C LEU A 220 -0.12 23.43 -11.63
N MET A 221 -0.65 22.27 -11.98
CA MET A 221 -2.06 22.07 -12.33
C MET A 221 -2.53 20.72 -11.81
N ARG A 222 -3.82 20.57 -11.55
CA ARG A 222 -4.44 19.29 -11.26
C ARG A 222 -4.45 18.42 -12.50
N GLY A 223 -3.88 17.22 -12.39
CA GLY A 223 -3.79 16.30 -13.53
C GLY A 223 -3.49 14.88 -13.08
N TRP A 224 -4.10 13.92 -13.76
CA TRP A 224 -3.92 12.50 -13.49
C TRP A 224 -2.53 12.02 -13.93
N PHE A 225 -1.94 12.67 -14.94
CA PHE A 225 -0.60 12.43 -15.44
C PHE A 225 -0.05 13.71 -16.10
N ASP A 226 1.26 13.78 -16.34
CA ASP A 226 1.87 14.88 -17.09
C ASP A 226 1.71 14.65 -18.59
N LEU A 227 1.49 15.73 -19.33
CA LEU A 227 1.57 15.77 -20.79
C LEU A 227 2.96 16.28 -21.17
N LEU A 228 3.80 15.38 -21.68
CA LEU A 228 5.19 15.67 -22.03
C LEU A 228 5.33 16.40 -23.35
N ASP A 229 4.27 16.40 -24.20
CA ASP A 229 4.26 17.05 -25.50
C ASP A 229 2.91 17.75 -25.76
N THR A 230 2.96 18.86 -26.51
CA THR A 230 1.77 19.64 -26.92
C THR A 230 1.06 19.08 -28.16
N ASP A 231 1.70 18.21 -28.92
CA ASP A 231 1.18 17.70 -30.21
C ASP A 231 0.19 16.51 -30.04
N GLY A 232 -0.19 16.19 -28.82
CA GLY A 232 -1.44 15.45 -28.52
C GLY A 232 -1.41 13.94 -28.70
N ILE A 233 -0.31 13.32 -29.15
CA ILE A 233 -0.16 11.86 -29.32
C ILE A 233 1.19 11.37 -28.77
N GLY A 234 1.87 12.21 -28.02
CA GLY A 234 3.22 11.98 -27.54
C GLY A 234 3.32 11.23 -26.21
N ALA A 235 4.53 11.15 -25.71
CA ALA A 235 4.87 10.47 -24.48
C ALA A 235 4.07 11.03 -23.29
N SER A 236 3.35 10.15 -22.60
CA SER A 236 2.76 10.41 -21.30
C SER A 236 3.75 10.04 -20.20
N ASP A 237 3.60 10.67 -19.04
CA ASP A 237 4.30 10.29 -17.82
C ASP A 237 3.74 8.94 -17.32
N GLU A 238 4.34 7.84 -17.79
CA GLU A 238 3.93 6.48 -17.42
C GLU A 238 3.89 6.26 -15.89
N PRO A 239 4.85 6.72 -15.08
CA PRO A 239 4.77 6.61 -13.64
C PRO A 239 3.54 7.29 -13.03
N ALA A 240 3.21 8.51 -13.46
CA ALA A 240 2.03 9.22 -12.96
C ALA A 240 0.72 8.62 -13.47
N LEU A 241 0.72 8.02 -14.66
CA LEU A 241 -0.43 7.29 -15.16
C LEU A 241 -0.72 6.04 -14.33
N ILE A 242 0.32 5.28 -13.97
CA ILE A 242 0.22 4.13 -13.08
C ILE A 242 -0.28 4.56 -11.69
N GLU A 243 0.24 5.66 -11.14
CA GLU A 243 -0.23 6.23 -9.87
C GLU A 243 -1.73 6.54 -9.93
N SER A 244 -2.18 7.16 -11.00
CA SER A 244 -3.58 7.53 -11.19
C SER A 244 -4.49 6.33 -11.41
N ALA A 245 -4.02 5.30 -12.11
CA ALA A 245 -4.73 4.03 -12.23
C ALA A 245 -4.94 3.38 -10.85
N ARG A 246 -3.91 3.37 -10.00
CA ARG A 246 -4.01 2.88 -8.62
C ARG A 246 -5.02 3.68 -7.76
N ILE A 247 -5.15 4.99 -7.99
CA ILE A 247 -6.19 5.80 -7.34
C ILE A 247 -7.58 5.29 -7.73
N ALA A 248 -7.81 5.07 -9.02
CA ALA A 248 -9.08 4.54 -9.52
C ALA A 248 -9.38 3.13 -8.96
N GLU A 249 -8.40 2.24 -8.96
CA GLU A 249 -8.52 0.89 -8.39
C GLU A 249 -8.89 0.92 -6.90
N ARG A 250 -8.29 1.82 -6.12
CA ARG A 250 -8.64 1.99 -4.70
C ARG A 250 -10.08 2.46 -4.50
N LEU A 251 -10.55 3.39 -5.33
CA LEU A 251 -11.94 3.84 -5.27
C LEU A 251 -12.91 2.70 -5.57
N ILE A 252 -12.60 1.86 -6.57
CA ILE A 252 -13.37 0.67 -6.91
C ILE A 252 -13.40 -0.31 -5.72
N ALA A 253 -12.23 -0.63 -5.16
CA ALA A 253 -12.12 -1.56 -4.02
C ALA A 253 -12.88 -1.09 -2.77
N LEU A 254 -12.91 0.23 -2.50
CA LEU A 254 -13.69 0.81 -1.40
C LEU A 254 -15.18 0.63 -1.62
N GLU A 255 -15.65 0.71 -2.85
CA GLU A 255 -17.08 0.55 -3.19
C GLU A 255 -17.53 -0.92 -3.18
N GLU A 256 -16.67 -1.86 -3.54
CA GLU A 256 -16.96 -3.30 -3.47
C GLU A 256 -17.16 -3.81 -2.03
N THR A 257 -16.67 -3.04 -1.03
CA THR A 257 -16.77 -3.39 0.40
C THR A 257 -17.97 -2.72 1.11
N ASN A 258 -18.69 -1.80 0.45
CA ASN A 258 -19.86 -1.06 0.96
C ASN A 258 -21.17 -1.66 0.48
#